data_b23aaa0c955599b8387f857d90a52c8f
#
_entry.id   b23aaa0c955599b8387f857d90a52c8f
#
_cell.length_a   1.000
_cell.length_b   1.000
_cell.length_c   1.000
_cell.angle_alpha   90.00
_cell.angle_beta   90.00
_cell.angle_gamma   90.00
#
_symmetry.space_group_name_H-M   'P 1'
#
loop_
_entity.id
_entity.type
_entity.pdbx_description
1 polymer ?
#
loop_
_entity_poly.entity_id
_entity_poly.type
_entity_poly.pdbx_seq_one_letter_code
_entity_poly.pdbx_strand_id
1 'polypeptide(L)'
;MSFESAGYQLQPVLPEIVLAVGAMALLMVGAYRARSTGLITILSLVLLVVVGVLELTLPAGRLTTFNGSFIVDDFARFLKILALVGSGATLILSTEFMAVPSRRIFEYSILVLLSTLGMMILISAGDLIVLYLGLELMSLALYVVAASNRDDIKSTEAGLKYFVLGALSSGMLLYGASLIYGFTGTVSFAGIAAAAKTGSIGIVFGIVFLLAGLCFKVSAVPFHMWTPDVYEGAPTPVTAFFASAPKVAALAVFTRVALTAFPGITLQWQQIVVFVSIASMALGSFAAIGQKNIKRLMAYSSIGHMGFALVGLAAGTAEGAQGVLVYIAIYVAMTLGTFSVILAMKRNGQHVENISDFAGLSRTNPLLAFFFAMLLFSLAGVPPLAGFFGKFYVFVAAIRAGLFTQSVIGVLTSVIGAYYYLSIVKVMYFDEPLTPLDPVRVELRAVLAVAGLFNIFFFVYPGPLVSMASAAAKSLF
;
A
#
# COMPACT_ATOMS: atom_id res chain seq x y z
N MET A 1 -24.60 32.36 -4.53
CA MET A 1 -24.88 31.09 -5.21
C MET A 1 -24.62 29.98 -4.21
N SER A 2 -25.64 29.23 -3.78
CA SER A 2 -25.43 28.04 -2.96
C SER A 2 -24.79 26.95 -3.83
N PHE A 3 -23.89 26.12 -3.27
CA PHE A 3 -23.23 25.02 -4.00
C PHE A 3 -24.26 24.05 -4.62
N GLU A 4 -25.45 23.91 -4.05
CA GLU A 4 -26.56 23.13 -4.60
C GLU A 4 -27.10 23.70 -5.93
N SER A 5 -27.06 25.02 -6.13
CA SER A 5 -27.50 25.64 -7.39
C SER A 5 -26.55 25.38 -8.57
N ALA A 6 -25.33 24.92 -8.30
CA ALA A 6 -24.34 24.53 -9.31
C ALA A 6 -24.37 23.03 -9.65
N GLY A 7 -25.29 22.24 -9.07
CA GLY A 7 -25.41 20.79 -9.33
C GLY A 7 -24.34 19.92 -8.65
N TYR A 8 -23.52 20.49 -7.77
CA TYR A 8 -22.49 19.72 -7.06
C TYR A 8 -23.05 19.18 -5.75
N GLN A 9 -23.12 17.86 -5.65
CA GLN A 9 -23.42 17.20 -4.39
C GLN A 9 -22.10 17.04 -3.60
N LEU A 10 -22.03 17.66 -2.40
CA LEU A 10 -20.85 17.55 -1.51
C LEU A 10 -20.89 16.30 -0.64
N GLN A 11 -22.04 15.64 -0.52
CA GLN A 11 -22.19 14.44 0.31
C GLN A 11 -21.16 13.34 0.00
N PRO A 12 -20.85 12.98 -1.27
CA PRO A 12 -19.88 11.94 -1.57
C PRO A 12 -18.44 12.27 -1.16
N VAL A 13 -18.10 13.56 -1.00
CA VAL A 13 -16.77 14.07 -0.65
C VAL A 13 -16.67 14.47 0.82
N LEU A 14 -17.74 14.31 1.59
CA LEU A 14 -17.78 14.72 2.98
C LEU A 14 -16.68 14.08 3.85
N PRO A 15 -16.34 12.77 3.70
CA PRO A 15 -15.25 12.16 4.44
C PRO A 15 -13.90 12.86 4.18
N GLU A 16 -13.58 13.17 2.93
CA GLU A 16 -12.35 13.86 2.53
C GLU A 16 -12.31 15.32 3.05
N ILE A 17 -13.45 16.02 3.00
CA ILE A 17 -13.55 17.39 3.55
C ILE A 17 -13.30 17.36 5.06
N VAL A 18 -13.93 16.43 5.78
CA VAL A 18 -13.76 16.29 7.24
C VAL A 18 -12.29 15.95 7.57
N LEU A 19 -11.66 15.07 6.79
CA LEU A 19 -10.25 14.73 6.98
C LEU A 19 -9.34 15.95 6.72
N ALA A 20 -9.59 16.70 5.66
CA ALA A 20 -8.81 17.90 5.31
C ALA A 20 -8.92 18.99 6.37
N VAL A 21 -10.15 19.36 6.75
CA VAL A 21 -10.41 20.38 7.77
C VAL A 21 -9.87 19.94 9.14
N GLY A 22 -10.07 18.66 9.48
CA GLY A 22 -9.56 18.08 10.71
C GLY A 22 -8.02 18.11 10.78
N ALA A 23 -7.34 17.74 9.69
CA ALA A 23 -5.87 17.79 9.63
C ALA A 23 -5.34 19.24 9.78
N MET A 24 -5.98 20.22 9.12
CA MET A 24 -5.64 21.64 9.28
C MET A 24 -5.88 22.13 10.72
N ALA A 25 -7.00 21.78 11.33
CA ALA A 25 -7.30 22.12 12.71
C ALA A 25 -6.27 21.53 13.68
N LEU A 26 -5.91 20.25 13.50
CA LEU A 26 -4.88 19.59 14.31
C LEU A 26 -3.50 20.19 14.11
N LEU A 27 -3.15 20.63 12.91
CA LEU A 27 -1.91 21.37 12.63
C LEU A 27 -1.86 22.66 13.46
N MET A 28 -2.95 23.43 13.49
CA MET A 28 -3.03 24.66 14.28
C MET A 28 -2.91 24.37 15.79
N VAL A 29 -3.63 23.36 16.30
CA VAL A 29 -3.51 22.93 17.70
C VAL A 29 -2.07 22.53 18.04
N GLY A 30 -1.42 21.78 17.15
CA GLY A 30 -0.02 21.35 17.32
C GLY A 30 0.96 22.52 17.37
N ALA A 31 0.77 23.53 16.51
CA ALA A 31 1.64 24.69 16.40
C ALA A 31 1.59 25.60 17.65
N TYR A 32 0.40 25.75 18.26
CA TYR A 32 0.22 26.63 19.42
C TYR A 32 0.41 25.94 20.79
N ARG A 33 0.49 24.61 20.82
CA ARG A 33 0.56 23.84 22.07
C ARG A 33 1.90 23.13 22.22
N ALA A 34 2.71 23.55 23.21
CA ALA A 34 3.95 22.86 23.54
C ALA A 34 3.69 21.39 23.95
N ARG A 35 4.55 20.47 23.51
CA ARG A 35 4.48 19.02 23.80
C ARG A 35 3.16 18.36 23.38
N SER A 36 2.66 18.69 22.21
CA SER A 36 1.36 18.24 21.69
C SER A 36 1.38 16.88 20.99
N THR A 37 2.56 16.25 20.73
CA THR A 37 2.71 15.05 19.89
C THR A 37 1.73 13.93 20.26
N GLY A 38 1.67 13.52 21.54
CA GLY A 38 0.76 12.43 21.95
C GLY A 38 -0.73 12.79 21.77
N LEU A 39 -1.11 14.04 22.09
CA LEU A 39 -2.48 14.52 21.89
C LEU A 39 -2.85 14.51 20.41
N ILE A 40 -1.98 15.05 19.55
CA ILE A 40 -2.21 15.10 18.11
C ILE A 40 -2.33 13.69 17.53
N THR A 41 -1.48 12.74 17.94
CA THR A 41 -1.59 11.36 17.51
C THR A 41 -2.94 10.73 17.89
N ILE A 42 -3.41 10.92 19.13
CA ILE A 42 -4.72 10.41 19.57
C ILE A 42 -5.85 11.06 18.79
N LEU A 43 -5.84 12.38 18.62
CA LEU A 43 -6.88 13.09 17.87
C LEU A 43 -6.86 12.72 16.39
N SER A 44 -5.67 12.44 15.82
CA SER A 44 -5.53 11.92 14.45
C SER A 44 -6.16 10.54 14.29
N LEU A 45 -5.97 9.63 15.27
CA LEU A 45 -6.65 8.33 15.28
C LEU A 45 -8.17 8.47 15.37
N VAL A 46 -8.66 9.35 16.26
CA VAL A 46 -10.10 9.63 16.35
C VAL A 46 -10.64 10.18 15.04
N LEU A 47 -9.93 11.10 14.40
CA LEU A 47 -10.33 11.66 13.10
C LEU A 47 -10.41 10.58 12.01
N LEU A 48 -9.42 9.68 11.94
CA LEU A 48 -9.47 8.55 10.97
C LEU A 48 -10.67 7.63 11.21
N VAL A 49 -11.02 7.37 12.49
CA VAL A 49 -12.21 6.57 12.84
C VAL A 49 -13.48 7.30 12.42
N VAL A 50 -13.60 8.62 12.70
CA VAL A 50 -14.76 9.42 12.28
C VAL A 50 -14.92 9.41 10.77
N VAL A 51 -13.83 9.61 10.03
CA VAL A 51 -13.83 9.56 8.56
C VAL A 51 -14.24 8.19 8.05
N GLY A 52 -13.76 7.10 8.67
CA GLY A 52 -14.15 5.74 8.33
C GLY A 52 -15.64 5.47 8.56
N VAL A 53 -16.21 5.97 9.67
CA VAL A 53 -17.66 5.89 9.94
C VAL A 53 -18.44 6.68 8.89
N LEU A 54 -18.01 7.89 8.55
CA LEU A 54 -18.65 8.70 7.50
C LEU A 54 -18.64 7.97 6.16
N GLU A 55 -17.52 7.36 5.76
CA GLU A 55 -17.44 6.57 4.51
C GLU A 55 -18.42 5.40 4.48
N LEU A 56 -18.60 4.71 5.63
CA LEU A 56 -19.56 3.60 5.76
C LEU A 56 -21.02 4.04 5.79
N THR A 57 -21.30 5.29 6.16
CA THR A 57 -22.68 5.85 6.21
C THR A 57 -23.13 6.47 4.89
N LEU A 58 -22.25 6.60 3.89
CA LEU A 58 -22.62 7.06 2.57
C LEU A 58 -23.66 6.14 1.92
N PRO A 59 -24.62 6.68 1.13
CA PRO A 59 -25.63 5.88 0.44
C PRO A 59 -24.99 4.79 -0.42
N ALA A 60 -25.63 3.62 -0.47
CA ALA A 60 -25.17 2.50 -1.28
C ALA A 60 -25.23 2.83 -2.79
N GLY A 61 -24.41 2.15 -3.59
CA GLY A 61 -24.32 2.33 -5.03
C GLY A 61 -23.25 3.31 -5.46
N ARG A 62 -23.25 3.62 -6.76
CA ARG A 62 -22.25 4.51 -7.38
C ARG A 62 -22.70 5.97 -7.26
N LEU A 63 -21.96 6.75 -6.52
CA LEU A 63 -22.12 8.20 -6.40
C LEU A 63 -21.04 8.90 -7.23
N THR A 64 -21.42 9.95 -7.92
CA THR A 64 -20.45 10.77 -8.70
C THR A 64 -20.71 12.24 -8.41
N THR A 65 -19.65 13.04 -8.33
CA THR A 65 -19.71 14.49 -8.19
C THR A 65 -18.62 15.15 -9.01
N PHE A 66 -18.64 16.48 -9.12
CA PHE A 66 -17.70 17.24 -9.96
C PHE A 66 -17.66 16.73 -11.41
N ASN A 67 -18.84 16.59 -12.04
CA ASN A 67 -18.97 16.11 -13.42
C ASN A 67 -18.34 14.73 -13.67
N GLY A 68 -18.35 13.84 -12.66
CA GLY A 68 -17.77 12.50 -12.76
C GLY A 68 -16.27 12.40 -12.43
N SER A 69 -15.63 13.52 -12.07
CA SER A 69 -14.21 13.52 -11.68
C SER A 69 -13.96 12.81 -10.34
N PHE A 70 -14.97 12.72 -9.49
CA PHE A 70 -14.90 12.01 -8.20
C PHE A 70 -15.98 10.93 -8.12
N ILE A 71 -15.57 9.69 -7.84
CA ILE A 71 -16.43 8.50 -7.85
C ILE A 71 -16.33 7.81 -6.49
N VAL A 72 -17.51 7.55 -5.88
CA VAL A 72 -17.63 6.67 -4.71
C VAL A 72 -18.51 5.48 -5.12
N ASP A 73 -17.90 4.33 -5.25
CA ASP A 73 -18.50 3.04 -5.52
C ASP A 73 -18.03 2.02 -4.47
N ASP A 74 -18.50 0.80 -4.51
CA ASP A 74 -18.11 -0.24 -3.54
C ASP A 74 -16.61 -0.55 -3.63
N PHE A 75 -15.99 -0.39 -4.81
CA PHE A 75 -14.54 -0.48 -4.99
C PHE A 75 -13.79 0.61 -4.22
N ALA A 76 -14.22 1.87 -4.36
CA ALA A 76 -13.62 3.00 -3.64
C ALA A 76 -13.79 2.84 -2.13
N ARG A 77 -14.99 2.51 -1.66
CA ARG A 77 -15.28 2.31 -0.22
C ARG A 77 -14.41 1.25 0.40
N PHE A 78 -14.32 0.07 -0.24
CA PHE A 78 -13.49 -1.04 0.25
C PHE A 78 -12.03 -0.61 0.44
N LEU A 79 -11.45 0.06 -0.56
CA LEU A 79 -10.04 0.45 -0.55
C LEU A 79 -9.77 1.67 0.34
N LYS A 80 -10.70 2.63 0.43
CA LYS A 80 -10.58 3.75 1.38
C LYS A 80 -10.58 3.27 2.83
N ILE A 81 -11.49 2.37 3.20
CA ILE A 81 -11.49 1.77 4.55
C ILE A 81 -10.18 1.05 4.82
N LEU A 82 -9.67 0.29 3.85
CA LEU A 82 -8.40 -0.41 4.00
C LEU A 82 -7.22 0.57 4.16
N ALA A 83 -7.20 1.68 3.41
CA ALA A 83 -6.19 2.74 3.54
C ALA A 83 -6.28 3.44 4.91
N LEU A 84 -7.49 3.74 5.40
CA LEU A 84 -7.72 4.32 6.73
C LEU A 84 -7.23 3.38 7.85
N VAL A 85 -7.52 2.08 7.76
CA VAL A 85 -7.02 1.07 8.70
C VAL A 85 -5.50 1.00 8.68
N GLY A 86 -4.89 0.97 7.48
CA GLY A 86 -3.43 0.97 7.32
C GLY A 86 -2.77 2.20 7.94
N SER A 87 -3.34 3.39 7.69
CA SER A 87 -2.85 4.66 8.24
C SER A 87 -3.00 4.71 9.76
N GLY A 88 -4.16 4.29 10.28
CA GLY A 88 -4.42 4.24 11.73
C GLY A 88 -3.48 3.28 12.46
N ALA A 89 -3.32 2.07 11.93
CA ALA A 89 -2.38 1.09 12.49
C ALA A 89 -0.93 1.62 12.49
N THR A 90 -0.53 2.32 11.43
CA THR A 90 0.80 2.94 11.37
C THR A 90 0.99 4.03 12.43
N LEU A 91 -0.02 4.88 12.67
CA LEU A 91 0.03 5.86 13.76
C LEU A 91 0.18 5.17 15.13
N ILE A 92 -0.51 4.06 15.35
CA ILE A 92 -0.36 3.25 16.57
C ILE A 92 1.07 2.70 16.68
N LEU A 93 1.61 2.12 15.62
CA LEU A 93 2.97 1.59 15.57
C LEU A 93 4.04 2.68 15.79
N SER A 94 3.76 3.93 15.44
CA SER A 94 4.70 5.05 15.58
C SER A 94 4.81 5.61 17.00
N THR A 95 3.87 5.31 17.89
CA THR A 95 3.77 5.92 19.23
C THR A 95 5.03 5.73 20.07
N GLU A 96 5.63 4.55 20.05
CA GLU A 96 6.86 4.27 20.77
C GLU A 96 8.06 5.00 20.16
N PHE A 97 8.18 4.99 18.85
CA PHE A 97 9.26 5.64 18.12
C PHE A 97 9.26 7.15 18.37
N MET A 98 8.08 7.77 18.40
CA MET A 98 7.87 9.19 18.67
C MET A 98 7.92 9.55 20.16
N ALA A 99 8.00 8.58 21.07
CA ALA A 99 8.15 8.86 22.50
C ALA A 99 9.53 9.44 22.88
N VAL A 100 10.55 9.18 22.04
CA VAL A 100 11.93 9.69 22.25
C VAL A 100 11.95 11.21 22.04
N PRO A 101 12.49 12.02 23.00
CA PRO A 101 12.44 13.48 22.95
C PRO A 101 12.96 14.12 21.64
N SER A 102 14.04 13.57 21.06
CA SER A 102 14.64 14.06 19.82
C SER A 102 13.79 13.77 18.56
N ARG A 103 12.77 12.92 18.67
CA ARG A 103 11.88 12.50 17.57
C ARG A 103 10.44 12.96 17.75
N ARG A 104 10.16 13.78 18.78
CA ARG A 104 8.81 14.28 19.09
C ARG A 104 8.41 15.40 18.15
N ILE A 105 7.98 15.04 16.94
CA ILE A 105 7.45 15.95 15.93
C ILE A 105 5.95 15.66 15.75
N PHE A 106 5.11 16.63 16.08
CA PHE A 106 3.65 16.49 15.92
C PHE A 106 3.24 16.48 14.46
N GLU A 107 4.04 17.06 13.58
CA GLU A 107 3.85 17.15 12.14
C GLU A 107 3.82 15.77 11.48
N TYR A 108 4.46 14.76 12.07
CA TYR A 108 4.42 13.39 11.55
C TYR A 108 2.99 12.88 11.41
N SER A 109 2.17 13.01 12.46
CA SER A 109 0.77 12.57 12.43
C SER A 109 -0.04 13.34 11.39
N ILE A 110 0.22 14.65 11.24
CA ILE A 110 -0.44 15.50 10.25
C ILE A 110 -0.07 15.08 8.82
N LEU A 111 1.22 14.80 8.56
CA LEU A 111 1.67 14.32 7.26
C LEU A 111 1.06 12.96 6.89
N VAL A 112 0.89 12.07 7.87
CA VAL A 112 0.17 10.80 7.66
C VAL A 112 -1.30 11.06 7.29
N LEU A 113 -1.98 12.01 7.96
CA LEU A 113 -3.37 12.40 7.63
C LEU A 113 -3.47 13.00 6.22
N LEU A 114 -2.54 13.91 5.83
CA LEU A 114 -2.53 14.52 4.50
C LEU A 114 -2.22 13.48 3.41
N SER A 115 -1.30 12.56 3.68
CA SER A 115 -1.06 11.44 2.77
C SER A 115 -2.30 10.57 2.62
N THR A 116 -3.01 10.29 3.73
CA THR A 116 -4.27 9.51 3.72
C THR A 116 -5.36 10.23 2.94
N LEU A 117 -5.48 11.55 3.08
CA LEU A 117 -6.37 12.37 2.26
C LEU A 117 -6.06 12.21 0.76
N GLY A 118 -4.77 12.30 0.40
CA GLY A 118 -4.31 12.08 -0.97
C GLY A 118 -4.68 10.69 -1.49
N MET A 119 -4.54 9.64 -0.64
CA MET A 119 -4.95 8.28 -0.98
C MET A 119 -6.45 8.17 -1.24
N MET A 120 -7.29 8.77 -0.39
CA MET A 120 -8.75 8.73 -0.54
C MET A 120 -9.20 9.43 -1.84
N ILE A 121 -8.61 10.60 -2.15
CA ILE A 121 -8.86 11.30 -3.41
C ILE A 121 -8.41 10.45 -4.61
N LEU A 122 -7.21 9.86 -4.53
CA LEU A 122 -6.64 9.01 -5.58
C LEU A 122 -7.52 7.78 -5.88
N ILE A 123 -8.02 7.11 -4.85
CA ILE A 123 -8.90 5.95 -4.96
C ILE A 123 -10.22 6.31 -5.65
N SER A 124 -10.72 7.52 -5.40
CA SER A 124 -11.98 8.04 -5.97
C SER A 124 -11.81 8.75 -7.31
N ALA A 125 -10.60 8.79 -7.89
CA ALA A 125 -10.35 9.49 -9.15
C ALA A 125 -11.19 8.92 -10.29
N GLY A 126 -11.93 9.80 -10.98
CA GLY A 126 -12.69 9.51 -12.20
C GLY A 126 -12.07 10.12 -13.46
N ASP A 127 -10.97 10.87 -13.30
CA ASP A 127 -10.22 11.49 -14.40
C ASP A 127 -8.71 11.56 -14.09
N LEU A 128 -7.93 11.93 -15.13
CA LEU A 128 -6.46 12.01 -15.03
C LEU A 128 -5.98 13.17 -14.14
N ILE A 129 -6.76 14.24 -13.96
CA ILE A 129 -6.37 15.40 -13.15
C ILE A 129 -6.52 15.04 -11.66
N VAL A 130 -7.66 14.49 -11.26
CA VAL A 130 -7.89 14.05 -9.87
C VAL A 130 -6.92 12.94 -9.49
N LEU A 131 -6.63 12.01 -10.42
CA LEU A 131 -5.59 11.00 -10.24
C LEU A 131 -4.24 11.65 -9.91
N TYR A 132 -3.81 12.62 -10.73
CA TYR A 132 -2.52 13.29 -10.54
C TYR A 132 -2.47 14.07 -9.22
N LEU A 133 -3.50 14.86 -8.92
CA LEU A 133 -3.57 15.65 -7.69
C LEU A 133 -3.58 14.78 -6.42
N GLY A 134 -4.39 13.70 -6.41
CA GLY A 134 -4.42 12.76 -5.30
C GLY A 134 -3.07 12.06 -5.10
N LEU A 135 -2.42 11.66 -6.20
CA LEU A 135 -1.12 11.01 -6.18
C LEU A 135 -0.03 11.94 -5.65
N GLU A 136 -0.03 13.22 -6.05
CA GLU A 136 0.95 14.21 -5.58
C GLU A 136 0.71 14.56 -4.10
N LEU A 137 -0.54 14.77 -3.69
CA LEU A 137 -0.86 15.05 -2.28
C LEU A 137 -0.39 13.91 -1.36
N MET A 138 -0.64 12.65 -1.76
CA MET A 138 -0.11 11.50 -1.06
C MET A 138 1.43 11.52 -1.01
N SER A 139 2.07 11.74 -2.17
CA SER A 139 3.51 11.54 -2.35
C SER A 139 4.35 12.60 -1.66
N LEU A 140 3.96 13.88 -1.73
CA LEU A 140 4.70 14.98 -1.11
C LEU A 140 4.81 14.78 0.41
N ALA A 141 3.73 14.35 1.05
CA ALA A 141 3.78 14.01 2.48
C ALA A 141 4.74 12.83 2.75
N LEU A 142 4.73 11.80 1.90
CA LEU A 142 5.61 10.63 2.03
C LEU A 142 7.09 10.99 1.87
N TYR A 143 7.45 11.91 0.98
CA TYR A 143 8.84 12.35 0.80
C TYR A 143 9.38 13.02 2.07
N VAL A 144 8.56 13.84 2.73
CA VAL A 144 8.95 14.53 3.97
C VAL A 144 9.11 13.56 5.13
N VAL A 145 8.17 12.62 5.31
CA VAL A 145 8.28 11.65 6.41
C VAL A 145 9.43 10.67 6.23
N ALA A 146 9.85 10.37 5.00
CA ALA A 146 11.03 9.55 4.74
C ALA A 146 12.30 10.15 5.35
N ALA A 147 12.45 11.49 5.27
CA ALA A 147 13.58 12.25 5.81
C ALA A 147 13.33 12.79 7.23
N SER A 148 12.34 12.28 7.96
CA SER A 148 11.94 12.86 9.26
C SER A 148 13.01 12.75 10.36
N ASN A 149 13.94 11.80 10.28
CA ASN A 149 15.11 11.72 11.17
C ASN A 149 16.30 12.50 10.56
N ARG A 150 16.28 13.82 10.71
CA ARG A 150 17.18 14.75 10.01
C ARG A 150 18.67 14.54 10.32
N ASP A 151 18.98 14.03 11.51
CA ASP A 151 20.36 13.81 11.98
C ASP A 151 20.94 12.47 11.51
N ASP A 152 20.12 11.64 10.86
CA ASP A 152 20.53 10.35 10.29
C ASP A 152 20.78 10.49 8.79
N ILE A 153 22.02 10.25 8.38
CA ILE A 153 22.43 10.32 6.98
C ILE A 153 21.61 9.38 6.09
N LYS A 154 21.31 8.16 6.58
CA LYS A 154 20.50 7.19 5.83
C LYS A 154 19.06 7.68 5.61
N SER A 155 18.44 8.32 6.62
CA SER A 155 17.11 8.87 6.51
C SER A 155 17.05 10.06 5.53
N THR A 156 18.05 10.94 5.58
CA THR A 156 18.17 12.08 4.67
C THR A 156 18.40 11.61 3.23
N GLU A 157 19.28 10.64 3.01
CA GLU A 157 19.52 10.02 1.71
C GLU A 157 18.27 9.34 1.16
N ALA A 158 17.54 8.59 2.01
CA ALA A 158 16.28 7.94 1.66
C ALA A 158 15.24 8.96 1.17
N GLY A 159 15.05 10.06 1.91
CA GLY A 159 14.13 11.13 1.53
C GLY A 159 14.53 11.79 0.21
N LEU A 160 15.82 12.09 0.00
CA LEU A 160 16.31 12.70 -1.23
C LEU A 160 16.13 11.77 -2.44
N LYS A 161 16.51 10.48 -2.31
CA LYS A 161 16.29 9.49 -3.39
C LYS A 161 14.82 9.34 -3.72
N TYR A 162 13.96 9.27 -2.69
CA TYR A 162 12.53 9.11 -2.90
C TYR A 162 11.91 10.33 -3.59
N PHE A 163 12.32 11.53 -3.18
CA PHE A 163 11.85 12.77 -3.80
C PHE A 163 12.29 12.90 -5.26
N VAL A 164 13.59 12.74 -5.55
CA VAL A 164 14.13 12.94 -6.91
C VAL A 164 13.56 11.90 -7.89
N LEU A 165 13.58 10.61 -7.52
CA LEU A 165 13.05 9.55 -8.36
C LEU A 165 11.51 9.62 -8.46
N GLY A 166 10.84 10.05 -7.38
CA GLY A 166 9.41 10.27 -7.36
C GLY A 166 8.97 11.42 -8.26
N ALA A 167 9.67 12.55 -8.23
CA ALA A 167 9.40 13.69 -9.12
C ALA A 167 9.58 13.32 -10.60
N LEU A 168 10.63 12.55 -10.93
CA LEU A 168 10.82 12.03 -12.28
C LEU A 168 9.64 11.12 -12.71
N SER A 169 9.24 10.20 -11.84
CA SER A 169 8.11 9.30 -12.09
C SER A 169 6.79 10.05 -12.28
N SER A 170 6.52 11.06 -11.44
CA SER A 170 5.35 11.93 -11.57
C SER A 170 5.37 12.73 -12.88
N GLY A 171 6.54 13.19 -13.30
CA GLY A 171 6.72 13.85 -14.61
C GLY A 171 6.40 12.91 -15.78
N MET A 172 6.85 11.64 -15.72
CA MET A 172 6.50 10.62 -16.71
C MET A 172 4.99 10.35 -16.75
N LEU A 173 4.35 10.22 -15.57
CA LEU A 173 2.90 10.00 -15.47
C LEU A 173 2.14 11.18 -16.08
N LEU A 174 2.51 12.41 -15.74
CA LEU A 174 1.87 13.62 -16.26
C LEU A 174 2.07 13.75 -17.78
N TYR A 175 3.25 13.41 -18.29
CA TYR A 175 3.50 13.37 -19.73
C TYR A 175 2.61 12.32 -20.42
N GLY A 176 2.46 11.13 -19.83
CA GLY A 176 1.54 10.10 -20.32
C GLY A 176 0.09 10.61 -20.35
N ALA A 177 -0.36 11.25 -19.26
CA ALA A 177 -1.69 11.85 -19.18
C ALA A 177 -1.91 12.94 -20.25
N SER A 178 -0.90 13.78 -20.50
CA SER A 178 -0.93 14.81 -21.55
C SER A 178 -1.04 14.21 -22.96
N LEU A 179 -0.31 13.11 -23.24
CA LEU A 179 -0.45 12.40 -24.51
C LEU A 179 -1.85 11.80 -24.67
N ILE A 180 -2.37 11.14 -23.63
CA ILE A 180 -3.72 10.58 -23.67
C ILE A 180 -4.74 11.69 -23.94
N TYR A 181 -4.66 12.83 -23.24
CA TYR A 181 -5.52 13.99 -23.49
C TYR A 181 -5.38 14.50 -24.93
N GLY A 182 -4.15 14.65 -25.43
CA GLY A 182 -3.89 15.14 -26.79
C GLY A 182 -4.52 14.28 -27.89
N PHE A 183 -4.59 12.95 -27.70
CA PHE A 183 -5.16 12.01 -28.68
C PHE A 183 -6.64 11.69 -28.45
N THR A 184 -7.19 11.93 -27.27
CA THR A 184 -8.60 11.64 -26.93
C THR A 184 -9.46 12.89 -26.81
N GLY A 185 -8.86 14.05 -26.55
CA GLY A 185 -9.56 15.33 -26.29
C GLY A 185 -10.24 15.40 -24.93
N THR A 186 -10.01 14.43 -24.03
CA THR A 186 -10.68 14.37 -22.71
C THR A 186 -9.75 13.82 -21.63
N VAL A 187 -9.98 14.23 -20.38
CA VAL A 187 -9.30 13.70 -19.19
C VAL A 187 -10.14 12.66 -18.46
N SER A 188 -11.46 12.62 -18.68
CA SER A 188 -12.40 11.72 -18.02
C SER A 188 -12.14 10.26 -18.43
N PHE A 189 -12.12 9.32 -17.49
CA PHE A 189 -11.92 7.89 -17.79
C PHE A 189 -13.00 7.35 -18.73
N ALA A 190 -14.26 7.73 -18.54
CA ALA A 190 -15.34 7.33 -19.43
C ALA A 190 -15.17 7.91 -20.86
N GLY A 191 -14.73 9.17 -20.96
CA GLY A 191 -14.44 9.80 -22.26
C GLY A 191 -13.26 9.14 -22.96
N ILE A 192 -12.19 8.84 -22.22
CA ILE A 192 -11.01 8.12 -22.74
C ILE A 192 -11.43 6.73 -23.25
N ALA A 193 -12.23 5.98 -22.47
CA ALA A 193 -12.73 4.68 -22.88
C ALA A 193 -13.55 4.72 -24.17
N ALA A 194 -14.35 5.78 -24.37
CA ALA A 194 -15.11 5.98 -25.60
C ALA A 194 -14.22 6.33 -26.82
N ALA A 195 -13.15 7.13 -26.59
CA ALA A 195 -12.25 7.58 -27.66
C ALA A 195 -11.15 6.55 -28.01
N ALA A 196 -10.69 5.74 -27.04
CA ALA A 196 -9.53 4.85 -27.18
C ALA A 196 -9.85 3.49 -27.87
N LYS A 197 -11.00 3.35 -28.52
CA LYS A 197 -11.45 2.08 -29.14
C LYS A 197 -10.52 1.56 -30.24
N THR A 198 -9.77 2.41 -30.90
CA THR A 198 -8.94 2.05 -32.06
C THR A 198 -7.44 1.94 -31.75
N GLY A 199 -7.02 2.22 -30.50
CA GLY A 199 -5.63 2.00 -30.06
C GLY A 199 -4.59 2.76 -30.89
N SER A 200 -4.77 4.08 -31.11
CA SER A 200 -3.77 4.88 -31.83
C SER A 200 -2.41 4.78 -31.16
N ILE A 201 -1.33 4.83 -31.94
CA ILE A 201 0.05 4.71 -31.42
C ILE A 201 0.35 5.76 -30.34
N GLY A 202 -0.23 6.96 -30.46
CA GLY A 202 -0.08 8.02 -29.45
C GLY A 202 -0.74 7.70 -28.12
N ILE A 203 -1.91 7.05 -28.11
CA ILE A 203 -2.57 6.56 -26.89
C ILE A 203 -1.72 5.45 -26.25
N VAL A 204 -1.15 4.53 -27.05
CA VAL A 204 -0.27 3.47 -26.53
C VAL A 204 0.96 4.05 -25.85
N PHE A 205 1.63 5.05 -26.46
CA PHE A 205 2.73 5.76 -25.81
C PHE A 205 2.29 6.47 -24.52
N GLY A 206 1.11 7.11 -24.55
CA GLY A 206 0.55 7.75 -23.36
C GLY A 206 0.34 6.75 -22.22
N ILE A 207 -0.19 5.57 -22.50
CA ILE A 207 -0.39 4.50 -21.51
C ILE A 207 0.95 4.00 -20.97
N VAL A 208 1.96 3.78 -21.81
CA VAL A 208 3.30 3.34 -21.35
C VAL A 208 3.86 4.29 -20.30
N PHE A 209 3.81 5.62 -20.54
CA PHE A 209 4.29 6.61 -19.58
C PHE A 209 3.40 6.71 -18.32
N LEU A 210 2.08 6.62 -18.48
CA LEU A 210 1.15 6.60 -17.36
C LEU A 210 1.41 5.39 -16.45
N LEU A 211 1.54 4.20 -17.06
CA LEU A 211 1.80 2.95 -16.33
C LEU A 211 3.20 2.95 -15.70
N ALA A 212 4.21 3.57 -16.32
CA ALA A 212 5.53 3.74 -15.71
C ALA A 212 5.46 4.47 -14.37
N GLY A 213 4.68 5.57 -14.31
CA GLY A 213 4.44 6.29 -13.06
C GLY A 213 3.67 5.47 -12.01
N LEU A 214 2.65 4.73 -12.42
CA LEU A 214 1.90 3.84 -11.53
C LEU A 214 2.77 2.66 -11.04
N CYS A 215 3.60 2.08 -11.90
CA CYS A 215 4.56 1.04 -11.53
C CYS A 215 5.57 1.52 -10.48
N PHE A 216 6.03 2.77 -10.58
CA PHE A 216 6.87 3.38 -9.55
C PHE A 216 6.16 3.42 -8.19
N LYS A 217 4.89 3.83 -8.16
CA LYS A 217 4.12 3.94 -6.90
C LYS A 217 3.85 2.58 -6.24
N VAL A 218 3.64 1.53 -7.03
CA VAL A 218 3.51 0.15 -6.48
C VAL A 218 4.87 -0.51 -6.25
N SER A 219 5.98 0.13 -6.60
CA SER A 219 7.35 -0.43 -6.53
C SER A 219 7.55 -1.62 -7.47
N ALA A 220 6.94 -1.61 -8.64
CA ALA A 220 7.08 -2.68 -9.62
C ALA A 220 8.32 -2.49 -10.51
N VAL A 221 8.95 -3.58 -10.92
CA VAL A 221 10.10 -3.58 -11.82
C VAL A 221 9.69 -3.11 -13.22
N PRO A 222 10.46 -2.20 -13.88
CA PRO A 222 11.80 -1.71 -13.52
C PRO A 222 11.82 -0.47 -12.62
N PHE A 223 10.69 0.08 -12.23
CA PHE A 223 10.56 1.35 -11.48
C PHE A 223 10.64 1.17 -9.96
N HIS A 224 11.25 0.10 -9.47
CA HIS A 224 11.36 -0.30 -8.07
C HIS A 224 12.58 0.25 -7.34
N MET A 225 13.55 0.84 -8.05
CA MET A 225 14.91 1.13 -7.59
C MET A 225 15.00 2.00 -6.32
N TRP A 226 13.97 2.77 -6.03
CA TRP A 226 13.88 3.59 -4.82
C TRP A 226 13.58 2.77 -3.55
N THR A 227 12.85 1.65 -3.70
CA THR A 227 12.20 0.96 -2.58
C THR A 227 13.18 0.34 -1.59
N PRO A 228 14.26 -0.38 -1.99
CA PRO A 228 15.19 -0.97 -1.04
C PRO A 228 15.91 0.07 -0.18
N ASP A 229 16.40 1.14 -0.79
CA ASP A 229 17.16 2.18 -0.11
C ASP A 229 16.27 3.02 0.81
N VAL A 230 15.07 3.35 0.35
CA VAL A 230 14.10 4.13 1.14
C VAL A 230 13.55 3.32 2.30
N TYR A 231 13.26 2.03 2.13
CA TYR A 231 12.78 1.19 3.23
C TYR A 231 13.86 0.98 4.29
N GLU A 232 15.12 0.80 3.90
CA GLU A 232 16.22 0.66 4.84
C GLU A 232 16.51 1.98 5.56
N GLY A 233 16.56 3.12 4.84
CA GLY A 233 16.97 4.40 5.38
C GLY A 233 15.89 5.15 6.15
N ALA A 234 14.61 5.03 5.76
CA ALA A 234 13.53 5.71 6.48
C ALA A 234 13.34 5.13 7.89
N PRO A 235 12.82 5.93 8.84
CA PRO A 235 12.41 5.42 10.15
C PRO A 235 11.47 4.24 10.03
N THR A 236 11.62 3.21 10.87
CA THR A 236 10.87 1.95 10.74
C THR A 236 9.34 2.11 10.73
N PRO A 237 8.70 3.02 11.53
CA PRO A 237 7.25 3.26 11.41
C PRO A 237 6.86 3.86 10.06
N VAL A 238 7.74 4.70 9.49
CA VAL A 238 7.53 5.28 8.15
C VAL A 238 7.61 4.19 7.08
N THR A 239 8.56 3.26 7.21
CA THR A 239 8.66 2.10 6.32
C THR A 239 7.40 1.22 6.40
N ALA A 240 6.84 1.00 7.60
CA ALA A 240 5.57 0.30 7.77
C ALA A 240 4.42 1.00 7.05
N PHE A 241 4.39 2.34 7.07
CA PHE A 241 3.43 3.14 6.32
C PHE A 241 3.59 2.95 4.80
N PHE A 242 4.80 3.12 4.27
CA PHE A 242 5.09 2.95 2.83
C PHE A 242 4.72 1.56 2.32
N ALA A 243 4.90 0.55 3.15
CA ALA A 243 4.63 -0.83 2.81
C ALA A 243 3.13 -1.19 2.90
N SER A 244 2.26 -0.36 3.48
CA SER A 244 0.85 -0.66 3.74
C SER A 244 -0.11 0.25 2.96
N ALA A 245 -0.61 1.32 3.56
CA ALA A 245 -1.69 2.15 3.01
C ALA A 245 -1.40 2.76 1.62
N PRO A 246 -0.20 3.31 1.31
CA PRO A 246 0.09 3.84 -0.03
C PRO A 246 0.03 2.78 -1.13
N LYS A 247 0.35 1.52 -0.82
CA LYS A 247 0.23 0.41 -1.79
C LYS A 247 -1.23 0.11 -2.13
N VAL A 248 -2.13 0.25 -1.15
CA VAL A 248 -3.58 0.13 -1.38
C VAL A 248 -4.05 1.15 -2.40
N ALA A 249 -3.73 2.43 -2.18
CA ALA A 249 -4.16 3.51 -3.08
C ALA A 249 -3.53 3.40 -4.47
N ALA A 250 -2.26 3.03 -4.56
CA ALA A 250 -1.56 2.85 -5.83
C ALA A 250 -2.14 1.69 -6.65
N LEU A 251 -2.41 0.52 -6.03
CA LEU A 251 -3.08 -0.59 -6.72
C LEU A 251 -4.53 -0.27 -7.07
N ALA A 252 -5.24 0.49 -6.23
CA ALA A 252 -6.61 0.93 -6.50
C ALA A 252 -6.68 1.73 -7.80
N VAL A 253 -5.88 2.78 -7.92
CA VAL A 253 -5.88 3.62 -9.12
C VAL A 253 -5.35 2.88 -10.34
N PHE A 254 -4.35 2.03 -10.17
CA PHE A 254 -3.83 1.21 -11.27
C PHE A 254 -4.95 0.30 -11.82
N THR A 255 -5.67 -0.38 -10.93
CA THR A 255 -6.78 -1.27 -11.30
C THR A 255 -7.91 -0.48 -11.96
N ARG A 256 -8.35 0.62 -11.35
CA ARG A 256 -9.41 1.47 -11.89
C ARG A 256 -9.05 2.01 -13.28
N VAL A 257 -7.88 2.60 -13.45
CA VAL A 257 -7.44 3.17 -14.74
C VAL A 257 -7.38 2.09 -15.83
N ALA A 258 -6.74 0.96 -15.56
CA ALA A 258 -6.61 -0.11 -16.55
C ALA A 258 -7.98 -0.64 -17.03
N LEU A 259 -8.90 -0.86 -16.08
CA LEU A 259 -10.18 -1.50 -16.40
C LEU A 259 -11.26 -0.52 -16.87
N THR A 260 -11.23 0.74 -16.42
CA THR A 260 -12.32 1.70 -16.74
C THR A 260 -11.94 2.74 -17.79
N ALA A 261 -10.66 3.15 -17.88
CA ALA A 261 -10.23 4.09 -18.91
C ALA A 261 -9.79 3.41 -20.22
N PHE A 262 -9.29 2.17 -20.14
CA PHE A 262 -8.73 1.47 -21.30
C PHE A 262 -9.32 0.08 -21.58
N PRO A 263 -10.65 -0.14 -21.47
CA PRO A 263 -11.25 -1.44 -21.75
C PRO A 263 -11.11 -1.84 -23.23
N GLY A 264 -11.08 -0.86 -24.16
CA GLY A 264 -10.98 -1.12 -25.61
C GLY A 264 -9.60 -1.55 -26.10
N ILE A 265 -8.55 -1.40 -25.28
CA ILE A 265 -7.16 -1.71 -25.62
C ILE A 265 -6.51 -2.59 -24.54
N THR A 266 -7.26 -3.54 -24.04
CA THR A 266 -6.82 -4.45 -22.96
C THR A 266 -5.53 -5.20 -23.35
N LEU A 267 -5.39 -5.69 -24.56
CA LEU A 267 -4.20 -6.43 -25.00
C LEU A 267 -2.92 -5.62 -24.87
N GLN A 268 -2.95 -4.31 -25.14
CA GLN A 268 -1.78 -3.44 -25.08
C GLN A 268 -1.28 -3.24 -23.67
N TRP A 269 -2.15 -2.85 -22.74
CA TRP A 269 -1.72 -2.64 -21.36
C TRP A 269 -1.49 -3.96 -20.61
N GLN A 270 -2.21 -5.03 -20.97
CA GLN A 270 -2.03 -6.35 -20.38
C GLN A 270 -0.61 -6.88 -20.58
N GLN A 271 -0.04 -6.74 -21.80
CA GLN A 271 1.33 -7.18 -22.09
C GLN A 271 2.35 -6.47 -21.19
N ILE A 272 2.16 -5.15 -20.94
CA ILE A 272 3.01 -4.37 -20.04
C ILE A 272 2.88 -4.89 -18.61
N VAL A 273 1.65 -5.10 -18.13
CA VAL A 273 1.39 -5.56 -16.76
C VAL A 273 1.92 -6.98 -16.55
N VAL A 274 1.77 -7.89 -17.53
CA VAL A 274 2.36 -9.24 -17.48
C VAL A 274 3.87 -9.18 -17.35
N PHE A 275 4.55 -8.39 -18.19
CA PHE A 275 6.00 -8.22 -18.12
C PHE A 275 6.46 -7.68 -16.77
N VAL A 276 5.85 -6.58 -16.32
CA VAL A 276 6.14 -5.93 -15.03
C VAL A 276 5.90 -6.87 -13.85
N SER A 277 4.82 -7.64 -13.90
CA SER A 277 4.46 -8.63 -12.87
C SER A 277 5.53 -9.73 -12.79
N ILE A 278 5.88 -10.37 -13.91
CA ILE A 278 6.90 -11.42 -13.96
C ILE A 278 8.26 -10.89 -13.47
N ALA A 279 8.68 -9.73 -13.97
CA ALA A 279 9.94 -9.12 -13.58
C ALA A 279 9.99 -8.77 -12.08
N SER A 280 8.87 -8.29 -11.52
CA SER A 280 8.76 -7.97 -10.09
C SER A 280 8.77 -9.21 -9.21
N MET A 281 8.06 -10.28 -9.60
CA MET A 281 8.08 -11.55 -8.89
C MET A 281 9.49 -12.18 -8.89
N ALA A 282 10.15 -12.20 -10.05
CA ALA A 282 11.48 -12.74 -10.18
C ALA A 282 12.51 -11.93 -9.39
N LEU A 283 12.63 -10.62 -9.65
CA LEU A 283 13.62 -9.77 -8.97
C LEU A 283 13.39 -9.74 -7.47
N GLY A 284 12.13 -9.57 -7.01
CA GLY A 284 11.79 -9.55 -5.59
C GLY A 284 12.19 -10.83 -4.88
N SER A 285 11.99 -12.00 -5.51
CA SER A 285 12.33 -13.29 -4.91
C SER A 285 13.84 -13.52 -4.86
N PHE A 286 14.58 -13.26 -5.95
CA PHE A 286 16.03 -13.51 -5.99
C PHE A 286 16.81 -12.48 -5.19
N ALA A 287 16.48 -11.19 -5.28
CA ALA A 287 17.25 -10.14 -4.62
C ALA A 287 17.06 -10.14 -3.09
N ALA A 288 15.93 -10.66 -2.57
CA ALA A 288 15.72 -10.80 -1.14
C ALA A 288 16.67 -11.82 -0.48
N ILE A 289 17.11 -12.85 -1.19
CA ILE A 289 17.94 -13.94 -0.65
C ILE A 289 19.26 -13.42 -0.04
N GLY A 290 19.89 -12.43 -0.67
CA GLY A 290 21.20 -11.91 -0.25
C GLY A 290 21.11 -10.81 0.81
N GLN A 291 19.93 -10.43 1.31
CA GLN A 291 19.80 -9.31 2.23
C GLN A 291 20.14 -9.70 3.67
N LYS A 292 20.81 -8.80 4.37
CA LYS A 292 21.15 -8.93 5.79
C LYS A 292 20.31 -8.03 6.69
N ASN A 293 19.84 -6.89 6.18
CA ASN A 293 18.95 -5.96 6.86
C ASN A 293 17.50 -6.38 6.62
N ILE A 294 16.70 -6.50 7.71
CA ILE A 294 15.30 -6.95 7.63
C ILE A 294 14.40 -5.98 6.87
N LYS A 295 14.60 -4.66 7.00
CA LYS A 295 13.79 -3.66 6.26
C LYS A 295 14.05 -3.74 4.75
N ARG A 296 15.32 -3.91 4.37
CA ARG A 296 15.72 -4.08 2.97
C ARG A 296 15.19 -5.39 2.38
N LEU A 297 15.19 -6.48 3.16
CA LEU A 297 14.54 -7.74 2.78
C LEU A 297 13.04 -7.52 2.57
N MET A 298 12.36 -6.82 3.49
CA MET A 298 10.94 -6.51 3.36
C MET A 298 10.62 -5.60 2.16
N ALA A 299 11.58 -4.77 1.72
CA ALA A 299 11.44 -4.00 0.48
C ALA A 299 11.37 -4.91 -0.74
N TYR A 300 12.30 -5.87 -0.88
CA TYR A 300 12.27 -6.85 -1.99
C TYR A 300 11.06 -7.78 -1.89
N SER A 301 10.68 -8.18 -0.68
CA SER A 301 9.42 -8.89 -0.42
C SER A 301 8.23 -8.09 -0.96
N SER A 302 8.14 -6.78 -0.65
CA SER A 302 7.08 -5.91 -1.15
C SER A 302 7.06 -5.82 -2.68
N ILE A 303 8.21 -5.71 -3.34
CA ILE A 303 8.33 -5.73 -4.81
C ILE A 303 7.73 -7.03 -5.38
N GLY A 304 8.09 -8.18 -4.81
CA GLY A 304 7.56 -9.48 -5.21
C GLY A 304 6.05 -9.59 -5.00
N HIS A 305 5.55 -9.13 -3.83
CA HIS A 305 4.11 -9.14 -3.51
C HIS A 305 3.30 -8.25 -4.45
N MET A 306 3.81 -7.08 -4.84
CA MET A 306 3.15 -6.26 -5.86
C MET A 306 3.16 -6.97 -7.21
N GLY A 307 4.23 -7.70 -7.55
CA GLY A 307 4.26 -8.58 -8.71
C GLY A 307 3.12 -9.61 -8.70
N PHE A 308 2.87 -10.28 -7.58
CA PHE A 308 1.74 -11.22 -7.43
C PHE A 308 0.37 -10.51 -7.53
N ALA A 309 0.20 -9.34 -6.93
CA ALA A 309 -1.04 -8.58 -7.06
C ALA A 309 -1.33 -8.20 -8.52
N LEU A 310 -0.29 -7.81 -9.28
CA LEU A 310 -0.39 -7.47 -10.70
C LEU A 310 -0.74 -8.69 -11.58
N VAL A 311 -0.54 -9.94 -11.13
CA VAL A 311 -1.07 -11.15 -11.82
C VAL A 311 -2.59 -11.07 -11.91
N GLY A 312 -3.26 -10.70 -10.81
CA GLY A 312 -4.71 -10.54 -10.82
C GLY A 312 -5.18 -9.41 -11.75
N LEU A 313 -4.47 -8.27 -11.76
CA LEU A 313 -4.77 -7.17 -12.68
C LEU A 313 -4.59 -7.57 -14.13
N ALA A 314 -3.53 -8.32 -14.45
CA ALA A 314 -3.24 -8.79 -15.81
C ALA A 314 -4.36 -9.65 -16.41
N ALA A 315 -5.15 -10.32 -15.56
CA ALA A 315 -6.31 -11.09 -16.03
C ALA A 315 -7.36 -10.21 -16.74
N GLY A 316 -7.47 -8.91 -16.40
CA GLY A 316 -8.38 -7.96 -17.06
C GLY A 316 -9.87 -8.26 -16.83
N THR A 317 -10.20 -9.02 -15.78
CA THR A 317 -11.56 -9.52 -15.49
C THR A 317 -12.02 -9.12 -14.09
N ALA A 318 -13.33 -9.22 -13.84
CA ALA A 318 -13.89 -8.98 -12.50
C ALA A 318 -13.31 -9.95 -11.45
N GLU A 319 -13.04 -11.21 -11.83
CA GLU A 319 -12.39 -12.19 -10.96
C GLU A 319 -10.94 -11.77 -10.64
N GLY A 320 -10.22 -11.22 -11.63
CA GLY A 320 -8.89 -10.68 -11.45
C GLY A 320 -8.86 -9.48 -10.51
N ALA A 321 -9.79 -8.54 -10.69
CA ALA A 321 -9.98 -7.40 -9.80
C ALA A 321 -10.32 -7.86 -8.36
N GLN A 322 -11.22 -8.84 -8.20
CA GLN A 322 -11.51 -9.44 -6.90
C GLN A 322 -10.25 -10.05 -6.27
N GLY A 323 -9.44 -10.76 -7.04
CA GLY A 323 -8.17 -11.33 -6.59
C GLY A 323 -7.21 -10.25 -6.08
N VAL A 324 -7.08 -9.13 -6.79
CA VAL A 324 -6.27 -7.97 -6.35
C VAL A 324 -6.77 -7.42 -5.02
N LEU A 325 -8.10 -7.26 -4.85
CA LEU A 325 -8.69 -6.72 -3.61
C LEU A 325 -8.47 -7.63 -2.40
N VAL A 326 -8.69 -8.94 -2.57
CA VAL A 326 -8.42 -9.93 -1.52
C VAL A 326 -6.93 -9.94 -1.19
N TYR A 327 -6.07 -9.92 -2.23
CA TYR A 327 -4.62 -9.92 -2.05
C TYR A 327 -4.13 -8.73 -1.24
N ILE A 328 -4.53 -7.51 -1.61
CA ILE A 328 -4.02 -6.31 -0.94
C ILE A 328 -4.55 -6.19 0.50
N ALA A 329 -5.77 -6.63 0.78
CA ALA A 329 -6.32 -6.65 2.14
C ALA A 329 -5.51 -7.60 3.06
N ILE A 330 -5.20 -8.81 2.58
CA ILE A 330 -4.36 -9.76 3.30
C ILE A 330 -2.93 -9.22 3.45
N TYR A 331 -2.38 -8.64 2.39
CA TYR A 331 -1.03 -8.06 2.37
C TYR A 331 -0.85 -6.95 3.42
N VAL A 332 -1.82 -6.05 3.56
CA VAL A 332 -1.78 -4.98 4.57
C VAL A 332 -1.71 -5.57 5.98
N ALA A 333 -2.54 -6.59 6.29
CA ALA A 333 -2.51 -7.24 7.59
C ALA A 333 -1.16 -7.95 7.86
N MET A 334 -0.64 -8.71 6.89
CA MET A 334 0.67 -9.37 7.00
C MET A 334 1.79 -8.36 7.24
N THR A 335 1.78 -7.27 6.49
CA THR A 335 2.82 -6.23 6.54
C THR A 335 2.81 -5.49 7.87
N LEU A 336 1.65 -5.03 8.34
CA LEU A 336 1.52 -4.36 9.63
C LEU A 336 1.93 -5.25 10.80
N GLY A 337 1.53 -6.54 10.76
CA GLY A 337 1.98 -7.52 11.75
C GLY A 337 3.49 -7.73 11.72
N THR A 338 4.08 -7.87 10.56
CA THR A 338 5.53 -8.03 10.39
C THR A 338 6.30 -6.81 10.89
N PHE A 339 5.88 -5.60 10.54
CA PHE A 339 6.53 -4.38 11.01
C PHE A 339 6.32 -4.13 12.51
N SER A 340 5.22 -4.62 13.12
CA SER A 340 5.07 -4.57 14.57
C SER A 340 6.13 -5.39 15.30
N VAL A 341 6.53 -6.55 14.73
CA VAL A 341 7.65 -7.35 15.26
C VAL A 341 8.98 -6.64 15.03
N ILE A 342 9.24 -6.09 13.83
CA ILE A 342 10.49 -5.38 13.53
C ILE A 342 10.67 -4.18 14.47
N LEU A 343 9.59 -3.45 14.78
CA LEU A 343 9.60 -2.35 15.75
C LEU A 343 9.82 -2.81 17.20
N ALA A 344 9.38 -4.03 17.54
CA ALA A 344 9.63 -4.64 18.84
C ALA A 344 11.09 -5.11 19.03
N MET A 345 11.86 -5.23 17.94
CA MET A 345 13.27 -5.62 17.96
C MET A 345 14.14 -4.48 18.49
N LYS A 346 14.22 -4.39 19.82
CA LYS A 346 14.94 -3.35 20.54
C LYS A 346 15.79 -3.97 21.65
N ARG A 347 17.06 -3.55 21.75
CA ARG A 347 18.01 -3.94 22.81
C ARG A 347 18.71 -2.73 23.35
N ASN A 348 18.72 -2.59 24.68
CA ASN A 348 19.37 -1.47 25.37
C ASN A 348 18.94 -0.09 24.83
N GLY A 349 17.65 0.07 24.50
CA GLY A 349 17.09 1.31 23.98
C GLY A 349 17.35 1.56 22.49
N GLN A 350 18.07 0.69 21.79
CA GLN A 350 18.37 0.83 20.35
C GLN A 350 17.64 -0.21 19.53
N HIS A 351 17.09 0.21 18.37
CA HIS A 351 16.51 -0.70 17.40
C HIS A 351 17.59 -1.52 16.69
N VAL A 352 17.36 -2.82 16.55
CA VAL A 352 18.23 -3.74 15.82
C VAL A 352 17.51 -4.22 14.57
N GLU A 353 18.21 -4.22 13.44
CA GLU A 353 17.59 -4.40 12.12
C GLU A 353 18.27 -5.49 11.27
N ASN A 354 19.29 -6.18 11.79
CA ASN A 354 19.92 -7.28 11.07
C ASN A 354 19.14 -8.58 11.29
N ILE A 355 19.09 -9.43 10.27
CA ILE A 355 18.42 -10.74 10.36
C ILE A 355 19.07 -11.61 11.45
N SER A 356 20.40 -11.50 11.64
CA SER A 356 21.10 -12.19 12.74
C SER A 356 20.63 -11.79 14.12
N ASP A 357 20.04 -10.60 14.28
CA ASP A 357 19.53 -10.13 15.58
C ASP A 357 18.29 -10.89 16.08
N PHE A 358 17.65 -11.67 15.19
CA PHE A 358 16.53 -12.54 15.53
C PHE A 358 16.97 -13.90 16.09
N ALA A 359 18.30 -14.17 16.20
CA ALA A 359 18.81 -15.46 16.65
C ALA A 359 18.26 -15.87 18.02
N GLY A 360 17.71 -17.09 18.10
CA GLY A 360 17.18 -17.67 19.33
C GLY A 360 15.96 -16.94 19.92
N LEU A 361 15.26 -16.10 19.12
CA LEU A 361 14.09 -15.36 19.60
C LEU A 361 13.00 -16.27 20.18
N SER A 362 12.87 -17.49 19.68
CA SER A 362 11.91 -18.47 20.19
C SER A 362 12.15 -18.86 21.67
N ARG A 363 13.39 -18.78 22.15
CA ARG A 363 13.77 -19.08 23.54
C ARG A 363 13.60 -17.87 24.46
N THR A 364 13.86 -16.64 23.95
CA THR A 364 13.78 -15.41 24.75
C THR A 364 12.39 -14.79 24.75
N ASN A 365 11.67 -14.81 23.63
CA ASN A 365 10.33 -14.25 23.43
C ASN A 365 9.46 -15.19 22.57
N PRO A 366 9.00 -16.34 23.10
CA PRO A 366 8.36 -17.40 22.30
C PRO A 366 7.07 -16.94 21.60
N LEU A 367 6.27 -16.10 22.22
CA LEU A 367 5.04 -15.60 21.61
C LEU A 367 5.31 -14.66 20.43
N LEU A 368 6.30 -13.77 20.55
CA LEU A 368 6.73 -12.88 19.47
C LEU A 368 7.28 -13.68 18.30
N ALA A 369 8.13 -14.68 18.58
CA ALA A 369 8.69 -15.59 17.58
C ALA A 369 7.60 -16.40 16.87
N PHE A 370 6.61 -16.89 17.61
CA PHE A 370 5.48 -17.66 17.03
C PHE A 370 4.67 -16.82 16.06
N PHE A 371 4.20 -15.63 16.46
CA PHE A 371 3.42 -14.78 15.56
C PHE A 371 4.24 -14.33 14.35
N PHE A 372 5.53 -14.02 14.54
CA PHE A 372 6.40 -13.65 13.43
C PHE A 372 6.60 -14.81 12.45
N ALA A 373 6.83 -16.02 12.93
CA ALA A 373 6.93 -17.22 12.09
C ALA A 373 5.64 -17.44 11.29
N MET A 374 4.46 -17.31 11.90
CA MET A 374 3.17 -17.43 11.20
C MET A 374 3.00 -16.37 10.13
N LEU A 375 3.40 -15.13 10.39
CA LEU A 375 3.37 -14.05 9.38
C LEU A 375 4.34 -14.32 8.24
N LEU A 376 5.57 -14.78 8.50
CA LEU A 376 6.54 -15.16 7.49
C LEU A 376 6.07 -16.34 6.63
N PHE A 377 5.47 -17.38 7.23
CA PHE A 377 4.83 -18.46 6.49
C PHE A 377 3.66 -17.98 5.63
N SER A 378 2.87 -17.02 6.14
CA SER A 378 1.78 -16.41 5.40
C SER A 378 2.31 -15.61 4.18
N LEU A 379 3.36 -14.80 4.35
CA LEU A 379 4.05 -14.10 3.26
C LEU A 379 4.62 -15.08 2.21
N ALA A 380 5.18 -16.20 2.67
CA ALA A 380 5.62 -17.28 1.78
C ALA A 380 4.45 -17.89 0.98
N GLY A 381 3.24 -17.86 1.53
CA GLY A 381 2.04 -18.44 0.92
C GLY A 381 1.80 -19.90 1.33
N VAL A 382 2.16 -20.26 2.57
CA VAL A 382 1.96 -21.61 3.10
C VAL A 382 0.50 -21.81 3.56
N PRO A 383 -0.22 -22.85 3.07
CA PRO A 383 -1.55 -23.18 3.58
C PRO A 383 -1.48 -23.60 5.06
N PRO A 384 -2.51 -23.34 5.87
CA PRO A 384 -3.79 -22.69 5.57
C PRO A 384 -3.80 -21.16 5.83
N LEU A 385 -2.65 -20.52 5.92
CA LEU A 385 -2.54 -19.10 6.28
C LEU A 385 -3.10 -18.17 5.20
N ALA A 386 -3.47 -16.93 5.60
CA ALA A 386 -4.16 -15.96 4.74
C ALA A 386 -3.42 -15.67 3.43
N GLY A 387 -2.09 -15.56 3.45
CA GLY A 387 -1.29 -15.26 2.26
C GLY A 387 -1.40 -16.28 1.14
N PHE A 388 -1.66 -17.54 1.46
CA PHE A 388 -1.98 -18.57 0.47
C PHE A 388 -3.23 -18.20 -0.33
N PHE A 389 -4.30 -17.80 0.34
CA PHE A 389 -5.55 -17.42 -0.33
C PHE A 389 -5.36 -16.21 -1.25
N GLY A 390 -4.59 -15.20 -0.83
CA GLY A 390 -4.26 -14.07 -1.69
C GLY A 390 -3.65 -14.53 -3.02
N LYS A 391 -2.60 -15.36 -2.97
CA LYS A 391 -1.94 -15.92 -4.16
C LYS A 391 -2.89 -16.82 -4.96
N PHE A 392 -3.68 -17.64 -4.28
CA PHE A 392 -4.62 -18.56 -4.91
C PHE A 392 -5.64 -17.81 -5.80
N TYR A 393 -6.27 -16.75 -5.29
CA TYR A 393 -7.28 -15.99 -6.06
C TYR A 393 -6.69 -15.34 -7.30
N VAL A 394 -5.50 -14.72 -7.23
CA VAL A 394 -4.89 -14.07 -8.40
C VAL A 394 -4.42 -15.08 -9.44
N PHE A 395 -3.88 -16.24 -9.03
CA PHE A 395 -3.47 -17.27 -9.96
C PHE A 395 -4.66 -17.97 -10.65
N VAL A 396 -5.73 -18.26 -9.91
CA VAL A 396 -6.95 -18.84 -10.51
C VAL A 396 -7.54 -17.90 -11.55
N ALA A 397 -7.62 -16.59 -11.26
CA ALA A 397 -8.10 -15.60 -12.22
C ALA A 397 -7.20 -15.53 -13.47
N ALA A 398 -5.88 -15.54 -13.30
CA ALA A 398 -4.93 -15.53 -14.41
C ALA A 398 -5.02 -16.80 -15.29
N ILE A 399 -5.14 -17.98 -14.68
CA ILE A 399 -5.32 -19.25 -15.40
C ILE A 399 -6.61 -19.23 -16.21
N ARG A 400 -7.73 -18.75 -15.64
CA ARG A 400 -9.01 -18.61 -16.35
C ARG A 400 -8.94 -17.60 -17.49
N ALA A 401 -8.10 -16.59 -17.37
CA ALA A 401 -7.82 -15.62 -18.43
C ALA A 401 -6.81 -16.12 -19.50
N GLY A 402 -6.32 -17.36 -19.40
CA GLY A 402 -5.36 -17.96 -20.34
C GLY A 402 -3.90 -17.56 -20.10
N LEU A 403 -3.57 -16.89 -19.01
CA LEU A 403 -2.21 -16.43 -18.68
C LEU A 403 -1.38 -17.52 -17.96
N PHE A 404 -1.31 -18.71 -18.57
CA PHE A 404 -0.65 -19.89 -17.99
C PHE A 404 0.83 -19.66 -17.70
N THR A 405 1.58 -19.08 -18.65
CA THR A 405 3.03 -18.82 -18.50
C THR A 405 3.31 -17.92 -17.31
N GLN A 406 2.54 -16.84 -17.15
CA GLN A 406 2.68 -15.93 -16.00
C GLN A 406 2.39 -16.64 -14.68
N SER A 407 1.36 -17.48 -14.64
CA SER A 407 0.96 -18.24 -13.44
C SER A 407 2.03 -19.27 -13.05
N VAL A 408 2.61 -20.00 -14.01
CA VAL A 408 3.70 -20.95 -13.75
C VAL A 408 4.94 -20.24 -13.19
N ILE A 409 5.37 -19.15 -13.83
CA ILE A 409 6.51 -18.34 -13.33
C ILE A 409 6.20 -17.79 -11.93
N GLY A 410 4.97 -17.34 -11.70
CA GLY A 410 4.54 -16.85 -10.39
C GLY A 410 4.63 -17.91 -9.30
N VAL A 411 4.19 -19.13 -9.56
CA VAL A 411 4.31 -20.24 -8.59
C VAL A 411 5.78 -20.56 -8.32
N LEU A 412 6.61 -20.66 -9.36
CA LEU A 412 8.05 -20.92 -9.20
C LEU A 412 8.76 -19.85 -8.38
N THR A 413 8.50 -18.57 -8.67
CA THR A 413 9.08 -17.46 -7.92
C THR A 413 8.55 -17.38 -6.48
N SER A 414 7.31 -17.81 -6.22
CA SER A 414 6.77 -17.95 -4.86
C SER A 414 7.53 -18.99 -4.04
N VAL A 415 7.88 -20.15 -4.66
CA VAL A 415 8.70 -21.18 -4.00
C VAL A 415 10.10 -20.67 -3.71
N ILE A 416 10.74 -19.97 -4.66
CA ILE A 416 12.03 -19.32 -4.42
C ILE A 416 11.93 -18.31 -3.27
N GLY A 417 10.87 -17.50 -3.25
CA GLY A 417 10.62 -16.53 -2.19
C GLY A 417 10.43 -17.15 -0.82
N ALA A 418 9.88 -18.35 -0.72
CA ALA A 418 9.75 -19.06 0.55
C ALA A 418 11.10 -19.26 1.25
N TYR A 419 12.20 -19.42 0.51
CA TYR A 419 13.52 -19.66 1.06
C TYR A 419 13.97 -18.56 2.03
N TYR A 420 13.88 -17.30 1.67
CA TYR A 420 14.35 -16.22 2.55
C TYR A 420 13.46 -16.03 3.78
N TYR A 421 12.16 -16.28 3.70
CA TYR A 421 11.29 -16.27 4.87
C TYR A 421 11.63 -17.43 5.83
N LEU A 422 11.82 -18.63 5.28
CA LEU A 422 12.21 -19.80 6.08
C LEU A 422 13.60 -19.63 6.70
N SER A 423 14.52 -18.92 6.04
CA SER A 423 15.85 -18.63 6.61
C SER A 423 15.76 -17.78 7.87
N ILE A 424 14.83 -16.80 7.93
CA ILE A 424 14.58 -16.00 9.15
C ILE A 424 13.99 -16.89 10.23
N VAL A 425 13.02 -17.76 9.90
CA VAL A 425 12.46 -18.72 10.86
C VAL A 425 13.54 -19.64 11.41
N LYS A 426 14.45 -20.11 10.54
CA LYS A 426 15.60 -20.93 10.99
C LYS A 426 16.44 -20.17 12.01
N VAL A 427 16.82 -18.93 11.75
CA VAL A 427 17.58 -18.09 12.68
C VAL A 427 16.87 -17.94 14.02
N MET A 428 15.55 -17.69 14.01
CA MET A 428 14.76 -17.49 15.25
C MET A 428 14.65 -18.75 16.12
N TYR A 429 14.58 -19.93 15.51
CA TYR A 429 14.26 -21.17 16.26
C TYR A 429 15.47 -22.05 16.51
N PHE A 430 16.50 -22.00 15.68
CA PHE A 430 17.62 -22.96 15.73
C PHE A 430 18.97 -22.34 16.10
N ASP A 431 19.17 -21.04 15.90
CA ASP A 431 20.44 -20.40 16.27
C ASP A 431 20.48 -20.07 17.79
N GLU A 432 21.66 -19.90 18.34
CA GLU A 432 21.87 -19.60 19.75
C GLU A 432 21.24 -18.25 20.15
N PRO A 433 20.57 -18.18 21.32
CA PRO A 433 19.90 -16.98 21.75
C PRO A 433 20.87 -15.85 22.06
N LEU A 434 20.54 -14.67 21.59
CA LEU A 434 21.19 -13.42 21.97
C LEU A 434 20.59 -12.86 23.28
N THR A 435 21.16 -11.75 23.75
CA THR A 435 20.60 -11.00 24.90
C THR A 435 19.11 -10.72 24.70
N PRO A 436 18.27 -10.83 25.75
CA PRO A 436 16.84 -10.57 25.64
C PRO A 436 16.52 -9.19 25.07
N LEU A 437 15.38 -9.08 24.39
CA LEU A 437 14.84 -7.79 23.92
C LEU A 437 14.32 -6.96 25.08
N ASP A 438 14.27 -5.66 24.88
CA ASP A 438 13.56 -4.75 25.77
C ASP A 438 12.06 -5.12 25.83
N PRO A 439 11.33 -4.75 26.91
CA PRO A 439 9.89 -5.04 27.03
C PRO A 439 9.10 -4.46 25.86
N VAL A 440 8.34 -5.32 25.16
CA VAL A 440 7.49 -4.91 24.04
C VAL A 440 6.27 -4.15 24.54
N ARG A 441 5.98 -2.99 24.01
CA ARG A 441 4.82 -2.17 24.37
C ARG A 441 3.49 -2.79 23.95
N VAL A 442 2.42 -2.41 24.67
CA VAL A 442 1.07 -2.93 24.47
C VAL A 442 0.53 -2.61 23.08
N GLU A 443 0.84 -1.42 22.55
CA GLU A 443 0.41 -0.97 21.22
C GLU A 443 0.93 -1.90 20.12
N LEU A 444 2.23 -2.25 20.16
CA LEU A 444 2.84 -3.18 19.21
C LEU A 444 2.25 -4.59 19.35
N ARG A 445 2.04 -5.04 20.60
CA ARG A 445 1.40 -6.35 20.87
C ARG A 445 -0.03 -6.41 20.34
N ALA A 446 -0.79 -5.32 20.48
CA ALA A 446 -2.18 -5.25 19.99
C ALA A 446 -2.24 -5.37 18.46
N VAL A 447 -1.42 -4.60 17.73
CA VAL A 447 -1.37 -4.69 16.26
C VAL A 447 -0.91 -6.08 15.82
N LEU A 448 0.12 -6.65 16.48
CA LEU A 448 0.62 -7.98 16.18
C LEU A 448 -0.45 -9.06 16.43
N ALA A 449 -1.18 -8.97 17.55
CA ALA A 449 -2.23 -9.91 17.89
C ALA A 449 -3.36 -9.89 16.86
N VAL A 450 -3.86 -8.69 16.51
CA VAL A 450 -4.94 -8.55 15.51
C VAL A 450 -4.48 -9.08 14.15
N ALA A 451 -3.32 -8.64 13.67
CA ALA A 451 -2.78 -9.07 12.38
C ALA A 451 -2.46 -10.57 12.35
N GLY A 452 -1.85 -11.08 13.42
CA GLY A 452 -1.48 -12.50 13.54
C GLY A 452 -2.70 -13.42 13.61
N LEU A 453 -3.69 -13.08 14.45
CA LEU A 453 -4.94 -13.84 14.55
C LEU A 453 -5.72 -13.79 13.23
N PHE A 454 -5.82 -12.64 12.59
CA PHE A 454 -6.42 -12.54 11.25
C PHE A 454 -5.73 -13.49 10.27
N ASN A 455 -4.39 -13.50 10.22
CA ASN A 455 -3.65 -14.35 9.31
C ASN A 455 -3.80 -15.83 9.58
N ILE A 456 -3.81 -16.24 10.86
CA ILE A 456 -3.93 -17.65 11.27
C ILE A 456 -5.35 -18.17 11.03
N PHE A 457 -6.38 -17.38 11.37
CA PHE A 457 -7.77 -17.83 11.35
C PHE A 457 -8.54 -17.44 10.08
N PHE A 458 -7.93 -16.78 9.13
CA PHE A 458 -8.57 -16.39 7.88
C PHE A 458 -9.25 -17.55 7.15
N PHE A 459 -8.62 -18.75 7.16
CA PHE A 459 -9.16 -19.93 6.49
C PHE A 459 -10.48 -20.43 7.09
N VAL A 460 -10.75 -20.14 8.36
CA VAL A 460 -12.01 -20.54 9.03
C VAL A 460 -13.20 -19.74 8.52
N TYR A 461 -13.00 -18.43 8.26
CA TYR A 461 -14.09 -17.54 7.88
C TYR A 461 -13.66 -16.47 6.83
N PRO A 462 -13.27 -16.88 5.61
CA PRO A 462 -12.86 -15.95 4.55
C PRO A 462 -14.05 -15.21 3.91
N GLY A 463 -15.28 -15.74 4.08
CA GLY A 463 -16.50 -15.30 3.39
C GLY A 463 -16.72 -13.81 3.38
N PRO A 464 -16.72 -13.08 4.51
CA PRO A 464 -16.99 -11.64 4.54
C PRO A 464 -16.03 -10.84 3.66
N LEU A 465 -14.71 -11.05 3.78
CA LEU A 465 -13.73 -10.34 2.98
C LEU A 465 -13.88 -10.65 1.50
N VAL A 466 -14.06 -11.93 1.16
CA VAL A 466 -14.17 -12.37 -0.23
C VAL A 466 -15.46 -11.85 -0.89
N SER A 467 -16.59 -11.85 -0.15
CA SER A 467 -17.87 -11.32 -0.67
C SER A 467 -17.82 -9.80 -0.86
N MET A 468 -17.23 -9.05 0.08
CA MET A 468 -17.02 -7.60 -0.05
C MET A 468 -16.10 -7.28 -1.23
N ALA A 469 -14.99 -8.01 -1.39
CA ALA A 469 -14.09 -7.85 -2.51
C ALA A 469 -14.76 -8.19 -3.86
N SER A 470 -15.65 -9.19 -3.89
CA SER A 470 -16.42 -9.55 -5.09
C SER A 470 -17.41 -8.44 -5.47
N ALA A 471 -18.16 -7.89 -4.50
CA ALA A 471 -19.06 -6.76 -4.74
C ALA A 471 -18.29 -5.53 -5.23
N ALA A 472 -17.18 -5.21 -4.56
CA ALA A 472 -16.30 -4.11 -4.94
C ALA A 472 -15.70 -4.27 -6.35
N ALA A 473 -15.25 -5.46 -6.72
CA ALA A 473 -14.71 -5.72 -8.07
C ALA A 473 -15.79 -5.55 -9.15
N LYS A 474 -17.00 -6.04 -8.91
CA LYS A 474 -18.12 -5.92 -9.87
C LYS A 474 -18.54 -4.47 -10.12
N SER A 475 -18.33 -3.56 -9.19
CA SER A 475 -18.68 -2.13 -9.35
C SER A 475 -17.79 -1.38 -10.36
N LEU A 476 -16.70 -2.01 -10.84
CA LEU A 476 -15.83 -1.48 -11.90
C LEU A 476 -16.31 -1.77 -13.31
N PHE A 477 -17.17 -2.79 -13.46
CA PHE A 477 -17.71 -3.28 -14.75
C PHE A 477 -19.20 -2.97 -14.85
#